data_8fa07d728d93f75c2c20aeac7535ec05
#
_entry.id   8fa07d728d93f75c2c20aeac7535ec05
#
_cell.length_a   1.000
_cell.length_b   1.000
_cell.length_c   1.000
_cell.angle_alpha   90.00
_cell.angle_beta   90.00
_cell.angle_gamma   90.00
#
_symmetry.space_group_name_H-M   'P 1'
#
loop_
_entity.id
_entity.type
_entity.pdbx_description
1 polymer ?
#
loop_
_entity_poly.entity_id
_entity_poly.type
_entity_poly.pdbx_seq_one_letter_code
_entity_poly.pdbx_strand_id
1 'polypeptide(L)'
;MLKITPNPNTANHVPAAHGGIFSIKNPDENIIDFSSNVNPLGCHPGVKKYLKKQLNQIHVYPDSESTRLRSNLKWFTGLSTSQILIGNGATELIYNFFHILF
;
A
#
# COMPACT_ATOMS: atom_id res chain seq x y z
N MET A 1 -37.13 -0.92 -8.89
CA MET A 1 -35.74 -0.44 -8.91
C MET A 1 -35.29 -0.20 -7.47
N LEU A 2 -34.31 -0.93 -6.97
CA LEU A 2 -33.84 -0.78 -5.59
C LEU A 2 -33.14 0.58 -5.46
N LYS A 3 -33.65 1.44 -4.59
CA LYS A 3 -33.04 2.74 -4.33
C LYS A 3 -31.96 2.55 -3.26
N ILE A 4 -30.69 2.52 -3.67
CA ILE A 4 -29.57 2.45 -2.73
C ILE A 4 -29.35 3.85 -2.16
N THR A 5 -29.58 4.00 -0.86
CA THR A 5 -29.30 5.26 -0.16
C THR A 5 -27.90 5.18 0.44
N PRO A 6 -26.98 6.09 0.10
CA PRO A 6 -25.66 6.13 0.71
C PRO A 6 -25.74 6.31 2.22
N ASN A 7 -24.77 5.73 2.93
CA ASN A 7 -24.66 5.98 4.38
C ASN A 7 -24.52 7.48 4.64
N PRO A 8 -25.32 8.10 5.52
CA PRO A 8 -25.28 9.54 5.78
C PRO A 8 -23.89 10.06 6.18
N ASN A 9 -23.12 9.23 6.87
CA ASN A 9 -21.75 9.58 7.29
C ASN A 9 -20.75 9.63 6.13
N THR A 10 -21.07 8.99 5.00
CA THR A 10 -20.21 8.98 3.81
C THR A 10 -20.73 9.86 2.68
N ALA A 11 -22.03 10.18 2.68
CA ALA A 11 -22.67 10.97 1.61
C ALA A 11 -22.10 12.40 1.48
N ASN A 12 -21.65 12.97 2.59
CA ASN A 12 -21.07 14.33 2.65
C ASN A 12 -19.56 14.30 2.98
N HIS A 13 -18.91 13.14 2.83
CA HIS A 13 -17.47 13.01 3.11
C HIS A 13 -16.67 13.84 2.12
N VAL A 14 -15.90 14.78 2.64
CA VAL A 14 -14.87 15.50 1.87
C VAL A 14 -13.57 14.70 1.99
N PRO A 15 -13.03 14.17 0.88
CA PRO A 15 -11.76 13.46 0.93
C PRO A 15 -10.67 14.32 1.54
N ALA A 16 -9.87 13.76 2.44
CA ALA A 16 -8.69 14.43 2.95
C ALA A 16 -7.73 14.77 1.81
N ALA A 17 -7.17 15.96 1.80
CA ALA A 17 -6.12 16.32 0.87
C ALA A 17 -4.90 15.44 1.12
N HIS A 18 -4.53 14.64 0.13
CA HIS A 18 -3.29 13.87 0.19
C HIS A 18 -2.11 14.76 -0.17
N GLY A 19 -0.99 14.60 0.54
CA GLY A 19 0.29 15.22 0.19
C GLY A 19 0.89 14.60 -1.09
N GLY A 20 2.02 15.15 -1.49
CA GLY A 20 2.79 14.71 -2.64
C GLY A 20 2.80 15.70 -3.77
N ILE A 21 3.84 15.65 -4.59
CA ILE A 21 4.10 16.59 -5.70
C ILE A 21 2.94 16.64 -6.71
N PHE A 22 2.21 15.54 -6.88
CA PHE A 22 1.08 15.46 -7.81
C PHE A 22 -0.20 16.15 -7.32
N SER A 23 -0.27 16.55 -6.04
CA SER A 23 -1.38 17.32 -5.49
C SER A 23 -1.26 18.82 -5.77
N ILE A 24 -0.12 19.27 -6.28
CA ILE A 24 0.18 20.68 -6.55
C ILE A 24 -0.07 20.96 -8.03
N LYS A 25 -0.87 21.99 -8.31
CA LYS A 25 -1.00 22.51 -9.68
C LYS A 25 0.27 23.28 -10.03
N ASN A 26 0.99 22.86 -11.06
CA ASN A 26 2.24 23.49 -11.53
C ASN A 26 3.36 23.46 -10.44
N PRO A 27 3.86 22.30 -10.07
CA PRO A 27 4.96 22.21 -9.12
C PRO A 27 6.21 22.89 -9.68
N ASP A 28 6.88 23.74 -8.87
CA ASP A 28 8.20 24.26 -9.18
C ASP A 28 9.21 23.10 -9.20
N GLU A 29 10.20 23.16 -10.11
CA GLU A 29 11.26 22.16 -10.20
C GLU A 29 12.12 22.07 -8.92
N ASN A 30 12.13 23.13 -8.10
CA ASN A 30 12.89 23.20 -6.85
C ASN A 30 12.07 22.89 -5.60
N ILE A 31 10.85 22.36 -5.74
CA ILE A 31 10.01 21.99 -4.60
C ILE A 31 10.66 20.87 -3.79
N ILE A 32 10.80 21.08 -2.49
CA ILE A 32 11.17 20.03 -1.53
C ILE A 32 9.89 19.54 -0.86
N ASP A 33 9.51 18.29 -1.15
CA ASP A 33 8.28 17.69 -0.62
C ASP A 33 8.48 17.07 0.77
N PHE A 34 7.93 17.71 1.80
CA PHE A 34 7.85 17.20 3.17
C PHE A 34 6.47 16.63 3.53
N SER A 35 5.53 16.60 2.58
CA SER A 35 4.15 16.14 2.82
C SER A 35 4.00 14.62 2.74
N SER A 36 4.98 13.92 2.21
CA SER A 36 4.96 12.48 2.01
C SER A 36 6.20 11.82 2.60
N ASN A 37 6.03 10.66 3.25
CA ASN A 37 7.15 9.89 3.76
C ASN A 37 7.81 9.07 2.65
N VAL A 38 8.53 9.75 1.76
CA VAL A 38 9.23 9.14 0.62
C VAL A 38 10.73 9.14 0.87
N ASN A 39 11.40 8.03 0.55
CA ASN A 39 12.85 7.97 0.63
C ASN A 39 13.49 8.92 -0.40
N PRO A 40 14.20 9.98 0.01
CA PRO A 40 14.80 10.95 -0.91
C PRO A 40 15.89 10.34 -1.80
N LEU A 41 16.49 9.22 -1.39
CA LEU A 41 17.46 8.46 -2.20
C LEU A 41 16.77 7.59 -3.27
N GLY A 42 15.44 7.56 -3.27
CA GLY A 42 14.64 6.77 -4.19
C GLY A 42 14.67 5.27 -3.90
N CYS A 43 14.31 4.47 -4.89
CA CYS A 43 14.24 3.02 -4.76
C CYS A 43 15.63 2.39 -4.85
N HIS A 44 15.92 1.47 -3.92
CA HIS A 44 17.19 0.74 -3.89
C HIS A 44 17.47 0.02 -5.22
N PRO A 45 18.70 0.12 -5.79
CA PRO A 45 19.03 -0.47 -7.10
C PRO A 45 18.75 -1.97 -7.19
N GLY A 46 18.98 -2.72 -6.12
CA GLY A 46 18.69 -4.15 -6.03
C GLY A 46 17.21 -4.49 -6.22
N VAL A 47 16.30 -3.65 -5.68
CA VAL A 47 14.85 -3.80 -5.86
C VAL A 47 14.49 -3.58 -7.34
N LYS A 48 14.99 -2.50 -7.95
CA LYS A 48 14.76 -2.22 -9.37
C LYS A 48 15.25 -3.37 -10.27
N LYS A 49 16.43 -3.91 -9.99
CA LYS A 49 17.00 -5.05 -10.73
C LYS A 49 16.16 -6.31 -10.56
N TYR A 50 15.68 -6.59 -9.36
CA TYR A 50 14.82 -7.73 -9.09
C TYR A 50 13.47 -7.60 -9.80
N LEU A 51 12.79 -6.46 -9.70
CA LEU A 51 11.52 -6.21 -10.36
C LEU A 51 11.61 -6.38 -11.89
N LYS A 52 12.67 -5.86 -12.51
CA LYS A 52 12.90 -6.05 -13.95
C LYS A 52 12.96 -7.53 -14.35
N LYS A 53 13.54 -8.40 -13.51
CA LYS A 53 13.59 -9.85 -13.76
C LYS A 53 12.22 -10.52 -13.60
N GLN A 54 11.34 -9.95 -12.77
CA GLN A 54 10.01 -10.52 -12.49
C GLN A 54 8.94 -10.06 -13.47
N LEU A 55 9.23 -9.10 -14.36
CA LEU A 55 8.24 -8.60 -15.32
C LEU A 55 7.62 -9.70 -16.20
N ASN A 56 8.39 -10.75 -16.52
CA ASN A 56 7.86 -11.88 -17.28
C ASN A 56 6.87 -12.74 -16.52
N GLN A 57 6.69 -12.50 -15.23
CA GLN A 57 5.77 -13.27 -14.37
C GLN A 57 4.50 -12.50 -14.00
N ILE A 58 4.30 -11.28 -14.53
CA ILE A 58 3.12 -10.45 -14.20
C ILE A 58 1.79 -11.06 -14.65
N HIS A 59 1.81 -12.03 -15.55
CA HIS A 59 0.63 -12.76 -16.03
C HIS A 59 0.28 -13.95 -15.13
N VAL A 60 1.15 -14.33 -14.20
CA VAL A 60 0.93 -15.44 -13.28
C VAL A 60 0.10 -14.98 -12.10
N TYR A 61 -0.91 -15.77 -11.71
CA TYR A 61 -1.70 -15.49 -10.53
C TYR A 61 -0.80 -15.53 -9.28
N PRO A 62 -0.87 -14.53 -8.40
CA PRO A 62 0.02 -14.45 -7.25
C PRO A 62 -0.27 -15.53 -6.21
N ASP A 63 0.72 -15.83 -5.37
CA ASP A 63 0.56 -16.67 -4.17
C ASP A 63 -0.36 -15.95 -3.17
N SER A 64 -1.61 -16.42 -3.07
CA SER A 64 -2.66 -15.85 -2.20
C SER A 64 -2.26 -15.84 -0.73
N GLU A 65 -1.46 -16.82 -0.30
CA GLU A 65 -0.99 -16.94 1.08
C GLU A 65 0.28 -16.13 1.35
N SER A 66 0.90 -15.53 0.34
CA SER A 66 2.18 -14.82 0.44
C SER A 66 3.25 -15.63 1.19
N THR A 67 3.29 -16.94 0.94
CA THR A 67 4.05 -17.93 1.71
C THR A 67 5.54 -17.57 1.79
N ARG A 68 6.12 -17.23 0.64
CA ARG A 68 7.54 -16.87 0.56
C ARG A 68 7.84 -15.58 1.33
N LEU A 69 6.97 -14.58 1.21
CA LEU A 69 7.14 -13.30 1.90
C LEU A 69 7.01 -13.47 3.42
N ARG A 70 6.00 -14.21 3.88
CA ARG A 70 5.79 -14.51 5.30
C ARG A 70 6.98 -15.29 5.89
N SER A 71 7.54 -16.23 5.14
CA SER A 71 8.74 -16.98 5.58
C SER A 71 9.96 -16.08 5.73
N ASN A 72 10.17 -15.14 4.80
CA ASN A 72 11.27 -14.19 4.89
C ASN A 72 11.08 -13.20 6.05
N LEU A 73 9.85 -12.72 6.27
CA LEU A 73 9.52 -11.83 7.38
C LEU A 73 9.67 -12.54 8.72
N LYS A 74 9.31 -13.82 8.84
CA LYS A 74 9.56 -14.63 10.01
C LYS A 74 11.05 -14.63 10.38
N TRP A 75 11.92 -14.84 9.40
CA TRP A 75 13.37 -14.81 9.62
C TRP A 75 13.85 -13.43 10.08
N PHE A 76 13.31 -12.37 9.49
CA PHE A 76 13.71 -10.98 9.78
C PHE A 76 13.16 -10.47 11.12
N THR A 77 11.93 -10.82 11.48
CA THR A 77 11.24 -10.30 12.68
C THR A 77 11.31 -11.22 13.89
N GLY A 78 11.60 -12.50 13.70
CA GLY A 78 11.50 -13.53 14.75
C GLY A 78 10.07 -13.99 15.04
N LEU A 79 9.06 -13.41 14.41
CA LEU A 79 7.65 -13.79 14.59
C LEU A 79 7.32 -15.08 13.85
N SER A 80 6.33 -15.84 14.33
CA SER A 80 5.80 -16.99 13.57
C SER A 80 5.02 -16.51 12.35
N THR A 81 4.93 -17.32 11.31
CA THR A 81 4.16 -16.98 10.10
C THR A 81 2.68 -16.75 10.38
N SER A 82 2.12 -17.38 11.43
CA SER A 82 0.74 -17.15 11.90
C SER A 82 0.50 -15.77 12.53
N GLN A 83 1.57 -15.09 12.94
CA GLN A 83 1.51 -13.74 13.51
C GLN A 83 1.78 -12.64 12.46
N ILE A 84 1.95 -13.01 11.20
CA ILE A 84 2.27 -12.07 10.12
C ILE A 84 1.08 -12.01 9.16
N LEU A 85 0.49 -10.82 9.03
CA LEU A 85 -0.53 -10.51 8.02
C LEU A 85 0.11 -9.69 6.90
N ILE A 86 -0.20 -10.05 5.66
CA ILE A 86 0.26 -9.36 4.46
C ILE A 86 -0.92 -8.64 3.81
N GLY A 87 -0.69 -7.43 3.31
CA GLY A 87 -1.67 -6.65 2.57
C GLY A 87 -1.00 -5.66 1.61
N ASN A 88 -1.79 -5.07 0.73
CA ASN A 88 -1.36 -4.05 -0.22
C ASN A 88 -1.25 -2.68 0.45
N GLY A 89 -0.29 -2.55 1.34
CA GLY A 89 -0.06 -1.34 2.12
C GLY A 89 -0.89 -1.27 3.41
N ALA A 90 -0.60 -0.25 4.22
CA ALA A 90 -1.22 -0.07 5.54
C ALA A 90 -2.73 0.13 5.48
N THR A 91 -3.24 0.77 4.44
CA THR A 91 -4.68 1.06 4.29
C THR A 91 -5.51 -0.22 4.25
N GLU A 92 -5.13 -1.21 3.45
CA GLU A 92 -5.83 -2.50 3.41
C GLU A 92 -5.80 -3.20 4.77
N LEU A 93 -4.65 -3.20 5.44
CA LEU A 93 -4.52 -3.81 6.75
C LEU A 93 -5.38 -3.12 7.81
N ILE A 94 -5.51 -1.79 7.77
CA ILE A 94 -6.40 -1.03 8.64
C ILE A 94 -7.87 -1.42 8.38
N TYR A 95 -8.30 -1.45 7.11
CA TYR A 95 -9.66 -1.88 6.77
C TYR A 95 -9.95 -3.29 7.26
N ASN A 96 -9.08 -4.25 6.99
CA ASN A 96 -9.24 -5.63 7.42
C ASN A 96 -9.32 -5.76 8.95
N PHE A 97 -8.48 -5.00 9.67
CA PHE A 97 -8.50 -4.98 11.13
C PHE A 97 -9.87 -4.53 11.68
N PHE A 98 -10.41 -3.44 11.17
CA PHE A 98 -11.73 -2.96 11.61
C PHE A 98 -12.86 -3.90 11.20
N HIS A 99 -12.81 -4.51 10.03
CA HIS A 99 -13.83 -5.48 9.62
C HIS A 99 -13.86 -6.77 10.44
N ILE A 100 -12.75 -7.13 11.08
CA ILE A 100 -12.69 -8.33 11.91
C ILE A 100 -13.17 -8.03 13.35
N LEU A 101 -12.96 -6.79 13.82
CA LEU A 101 -13.22 -6.44 15.23
C LEU A 101 -14.57 -5.76 15.44
N PHE A 102 -15.18 -5.18 14.41
CA PHE A 102 -16.42 -4.42 14.47
C PHE A 102 -17.38 -4.78 13.33
#